data_9fbe701f9b8473e39bd527b3b145fbed
#
_entry.id   9fbe701f9b8473e39bd527b3b145fbed
#
_cell.length_a   1.000
_cell.length_b   1.000
_cell.length_c   1.000
_cell.angle_alpha   90.00
_cell.angle_beta   90.00
_cell.angle_gamma   90.00
#
_symmetry.space_group_name_H-M   'P 1'
#
loop_
_entity.id
_entity.type
_entity.pdbx_description
1 polymer ?
#
loop_
_entity_poly.entity_id
_entity_poly.type
_entity_poly.pdbx_seq_one_letter_code
_entity_poly.pdbx_strand_id
1 'polypeptide(L)'
;MKIAFIGLGNMGAPMARNLIKAGHALNLFDLNQTVLKELAELGGTISDSPRHAAQGAELVITMLPAAAHVRSVWLNDDGVLAGIGSGVPAVDCSTIDPQTARDVAAAAAKHGVAMADAPVSG
;
A
#
# COMPACT_ATOMS: atom_id res chain seq x y z
N MET A 1 2.89 5.14 -14.46
CA MET A 1 2.57 5.70 -13.15
C MET A 1 3.42 5.02 -12.08
N LYS A 2 3.89 5.78 -11.11
CA LYS A 2 4.66 5.24 -9.99
C LYS A 2 3.72 4.91 -8.84
N ILE A 3 3.62 3.63 -8.50
CA ILE A 3 2.64 3.11 -7.52
C ILE A 3 3.38 2.45 -6.35
N ALA A 4 3.02 2.81 -5.13
CA ALA A 4 3.43 2.06 -3.95
C ALA A 4 2.39 0.97 -3.70
N PHE A 5 2.82 -0.28 -3.62
CA PHE A 5 1.93 -1.41 -3.35
C PHE A 5 2.41 -2.13 -2.09
N ILE A 6 1.60 -2.08 -1.05
CA ILE A 6 1.96 -2.58 0.28
C ILE A 6 0.98 -3.68 0.68
N GLY A 7 1.53 -4.85 0.97
CA GLY A 7 0.75 -6.04 1.26
C GLY A 7 0.58 -6.91 0.01
N LEU A 8 1.32 -8.02 -0.02
CA LEU A 8 1.44 -8.88 -1.20
C LEU A 8 1.00 -10.33 -0.91
N GLY A 9 -0.11 -10.46 -0.19
CA GLY A 9 -0.68 -11.78 0.10
C GLY A 9 -1.35 -12.39 -1.12
N ASN A 10 -2.29 -13.33 -0.88
CA ASN A 10 -2.96 -14.08 -1.94
C ASN A 10 -3.64 -13.19 -2.99
N MET A 11 -4.14 -12.03 -2.58
CA MET A 11 -4.82 -11.09 -3.49
C MET A 11 -3.89 -9.99 -4.00
N GLY A 12 -2.97 -9.53 -3.15
CA GLY A 12 -2.10 -8.41 -3.50
C GLY A 12 -1.05 -8.74 -4.55
N ALA A 13 -0.42 -9.92 -4.45
CA ALA A 13 0.62 -10.31 -5.40
C ALA A 13 0.12 -10.40 -6.85
N PRO A 14 -1.04 -11.03 -7.14
CA PRO A 14 -1.58 -11.02 -8.50
C PRO A 14 -1.89 -9.62 -9.02
N MET A 15 -2.43 -8.74 -8.18
CA MET A 15 -2.71 -7.35 -8.56
C MET A 15 -1.42 -6.61 -8.89
N ALA A 16 -0.40 -6.73 -8.04
CA ALA A 16 0.89 -6.09 -8.29
C ALA A 16 1.53 -6.60 -9.57
N ARG A 17 1.46 -7.90 -9.82
CA ARG A 17 1.99 -8.50 -11.05
C ARG A 17 1.32 -7.91 -12.29
N ASN A 18 0.01 -7.77 -12.25
CA ASN A 18 -0.74 -7.18 -13.38
C ASN A 18 -0.36 -5.72 -13.62
N LEU A 19 -0.15 -4.95 -12.56
CA LEU A 19 0.27 -3.56 -12.69
C LEU A 19 1.68 -3.43 -13.28
N ILE A 20 2.59 -4.31 -12.90
CA ILE A 20 3.94 -4.34 -13.49
C ILE A 20 3.85 -4.66 -14.99
N LYS A 21 3.04 -5.65 -15.36
CA LYS A 21 2.85 -6.04 -16.76
C LYS A 21 2.22 -4.92 -17.59
N ALA A 22 1.41 -4.08 -16.96
CA ALA A 22 0.79 -2.93 -17.62
C ALA A 22 1.75 -1.74 -17.79
N GLY A 23 2.99 -1.86 -17.33
CA GLY A 23 4.02 -0.83 -17.52
C GLY A 23 4.17 0.15 -16.38
N HIS A 24 3.49 -0.07 -15.25
CA HIS A 24 3.64 0.81 -14.08
C HIS A 24 4.92 0.48 -13.30
N ALA A 25 5.53 1.51 -12.72
CA ALA A 25 6.68 1.35 -11.81
C ALA A 25 6.14 1.12 -10.40
N LEU A 26 6.41 -0.04 -9.82
CA LEU A 26 5.92 -0.38 -8.49
C LEU A 26 7.03 -0.35 -7.45
N ASN A 27 6.77 0.36 -6.35
CA ASN A 27 7.52 0.25 -5.12
C ASN A 27 6.77 -0.71 -4.21
N LEU A 28 7.42 -1.79 -3.80
CA LEU A 28 6.79 -2.92 -3.13
C LEU A 28 7.24 -3.03 -1.68
N PHE A 29 6.32 -3.33 -0.78
CA PHE A 29 6.65 -3.69 0.58
C PHE A 29 5.76 -4.81 1.07
N ASP A 30 6.37 -5.83 1.71
CA ASP A 30 5.69 -6.92 2.40
C ASP A 30 6.68 -7.55 3.36
N LEU A 31 6.18 -8.25 4.36
CA LEU A 31 7.03 -9.02 5.28
C LEU A 31 7.50 -10.34 4.65
N ASN A 32 6.87 -10.79 3.58
CA ASN A 32 7.22 -12.03 2.87
C ASN A 32 8.27 -11.74 1.80
N GLN A 33 9.52 -12.09 2.09
CA GLN A 33 10.64 -11.84 1.19
C GLN A 33 10.57 -12.65 -0.12
N THR A 34 9.97 -13.83 -0.09
CA THR A 34 9.84 -14.67 -1.28
C THR A 34 8.98 -13.99 -2.34
N VAL A 35 7.83 -13.44 -1.94
CA VAL A 35 6.93 -12.74 -2.85
C VAL A 35 7.59 -11.47 -3.40
N LEU A 36 8.31 -10.74 -2.55
CA LEU A 36 9.03 -9.54 -2.97
C LEU A 36 10.06 -9.86 -4.06
N LYS A 37 10.82 -10.94 -3.90
CA LYS A 37 11.81 -11.36 -4.89
C LYS A 37 11.17 -11.70 -6.23
N GLU A 38 10.06 -12.43 -6.21
CA GLU A 38 9.34 -12.79 -7.43
C GLU A 38 8.90 -11.56 -8.21
N LEU A 39 8.34 -10.58 -7.51
CA LEU A 39 7.87 -9.36 -8.15
C LEU A 39 9.01 -8.44 -8.58
N ALA A 40 10.13 -8.44 -7.86
CA ALA A 40 11.32 -7.70 -8.25
C ALA A 40 11.89 -8.24 -9.58
N GLU A 41 11.86 -9.55 -9.77
CA GLU A 41 12.30 -10.16 -11.03
C GLU A 41 11.44 -9.73 -12.21
N LEU A 42 10.17 -9.36 -11.96
CA LEU A 42 9.28 -8.87 -12.99
C LEU A 42 9.40 -7.35 -13.23
N GLY A 43 10.26 -6.67 -12.47
CA GLY A 43 10.49 -5.25 -12.64
C GLY A 43 10.08 -4.37 -11.46
N GLY A 44 9.53 -4.94 -10.40
CA GLY A 44 9.19 -4.17 -9.18
C GLY A 44 10.42 -3.78 -8.39
N THR A 45 10.30 -2.75 -7.58
CA THR A 45 11.36 -2.27 -6.69
C THR A 45 10.98 -2.58 -5.24
N ILE A 46 11.86 -3.28 -4.52
CA ILE A 46 11.64 -3.61 -3.11
C ILE A 46 11.99 -2.39 -2.26
N SER A 47 11.10 -2.04 -1.33
CA SER A 47 11.29 -0.95 -0.37
C SER A 47 11.50 -1.50 1.03
N ASP A 48 12.21 -0.74 1.86
CA ASP A 48 12.57 -1.16 3.22
C ASP A 48 11.42 -1.01 4.22
N SER A 49 10.48 -0.12 3.94
CA SER A 49 9.37 0.19 4.83
C SER A 49 8.19 0.72 4.00
N PRO A 50 6.98 0.76 4.59
CA PRO A 50 5.85 1.44 3.94
C PRO A 50 6.14 2.91 3.64
N ARG A 51 6.82 3.60 4.55
CA ARG A 51 7.25 4.99 4.35
C ARG A 51 8.11 5.13 3.09
N HIS A 52 9.11 4.28 2.96
CA HIS A 52 10.02 4.31 1.80
C HIS A 52 9.27 4.00 0.50
N ALA A 53 8.38 3.01 0.53
CA ALA A 53 7.57 2.67 -0.65
C ALA A 53 6.69 3.85 -1.10
N ALA A 54 6.12 4.58 -0.15
CA ALA A 54 5.21 5.68 -0.44
C ALA A 54 5.92 6.94 -0.95
N GLN A 55 7.22 7.10 -0.66
CA GLN A 55 7.97 8.28 -1.09
C GLN A 55 8.02 8.40 -2.61
N GLY A 56 7.56 9.52 -3.12
CA GLY A 56 7.54 9.79 -4.56
C GLY A 56 6.48 9.03 -5.34
N ALA A 57 5.62 8.26 -4.69
CA ALA A 57 4.55 7.54 -5.37
C ALA A 57 3.43 8.49 -5.81
N GLU A 58 2.81 8.17 -6.94
CA GLU A 58 1.67 8.90 -7.47
C GLU A 58 0.34 8.30 -7.02
N LEU A 59 0.39 7.06 -6.53
CA LEU A 59 -0.75 6.34 -5.99
C LEU A 59 -0.23 5.35 -4.95
N VAL A 60 -0.94 5.19 -3.85
CA VAL A 60 -0.61 4.18 -2.83
C VAL A 60 -1.77 3.18 -2.73
N ILE A 61 -1.45 1.90 -2.82
CA ILE A 61 -2.41 0.81 -2.65
C ILE A 61 -1.96 -0.06 -1.50
N THR A 62 -2.85 -0.34 -0.56
CA THR A 62 -2.59 -1.28 0.53
C THR A 62 -3.60 -2.42 0.50
N MET A 63 -3.11 -3.64 0.74
CA MET A 63 -3.96 -4.82 0.84
C MET A 63 -3.41 -5.73 1.94
N LEU A 64 -3.95 -5.60 3.14
CA LEU A 64 -3.39 -6.17 4.35
C LEU A 64 -4.38 -7.13 5.01
N PRO A 65 -3.89 -8.16 5.74
CA PRO A 65 -4.76 -9.23 6.21
C PRO A 65 -5.62 -8.89 7.43
N ALA A 66 -5.28 -7.83 8.18
CA ALA A 66 -5.99 -7.52 9.42
C ALA A 66 -5.90 -6.04 9.78
N ALA A 67 -6.86 -5.59 10.59
CA ALA A 67 -6.94 -4.21 11.05
C ALA A 67 -5.64 -3.73 11.73
N ALA A 68 -5.01 -4.56 12.55
CA ALA A 68 -3.77 -4.22 13.22
C ALA A 68 -2.65 -3.91 12.22
N HIS A 69 -2.60 -4.66 11.12
CA HIS A 69 -1.61 -4.41 10.05
C HIS A 69 -1.91 -3.10 9.32
N VAL A 70 -3.18 -2.79 9.08
CA VAL A 70 -3.57 -1.54 8.45
C VAL A 70 -3.15 -0.35 9.31
N ARG A 71 -3.43 -0.38 10.62
CA ARG A 71 -3.01 0.68 11.53
C ARG A 71 -1.50 0.85 11.54
N SER A 72 -0.76 -0.25 11.66
CA SER A 72 0.70 -0.23 11.68
C SER A 72 1.29 0.35 10.39
N VAL A 73 0.82 -0.14 9.25
CA VAL A 73 1.32 0.28 7.93
C VAL A 73 1.03 1.75 7.66
N TRP A 74 -0.12 2.25 8.08
CA TRP A 74 -0.50 3.63 7.80
C TRP A 74 -0.01 4.63 8.85
N LEU A 75 -0.03 4.28 10.14
CA LEU A 75 0.11 5.23 11.24
C LEU A 75 1.46 5.22 11.95
N ASN A 76 2.27 4.18 11.79
CA ASN A 76 3.58 4.10 12.45
C ASN A 76 4.57 5.13 11.88
N ASP A 77 5.66 5.37 12.61
CA ASP A 77 6.68 6.35 12.23
C ASP A 77 7.31 6.05 10.86
N ASP A 78 7.39 4.77 10.49
CA ASP A 78 7.86 4.33 9.18
C ASP A 78 6.70 3.90 8.26
N GLY A 79 5.50 4.35 8.57
CA GLY A 79 4.29 4.03 7.81
C GLY A 79 4.07 4.91 6.60
N VAL A 80 2.98 4.63 5.91
CA VAL A 80 2.63 5.33 4.66
C VAL A 80 2.51 6.84 4.86
N LEU A 81 1.82 7.28 5.92
CA LEU A 81 1.59 8.72 6.13
C LEU A 81 2.87 9.49 6.39
N ALA A 82 3.92 8.83 6.86
CA ALA A 82 5.22 9.47 7.07
C ALA A 82 5.98 9.72 5.75
N GLY A 83 5.62 9.03 4.68
CA GLY A 83 6.32 9.13 3.39
C GLY A 83 5.49 9.63 2.21
N ILE A 84 4.17 9.56 2.31
CA ILE A 84 3.27 9.92 1.20
C ILE A 84 3.24 11.43 0.99
N GLY A 85 3.23 11.86 -0.28
CA GLY A 85 3.10 13.26 -0.62
C GLY A 85 1.68 13.78 -0.42
N SER A 86 1.55 15.07 -0.09
CA SER A 86 0.25 15.72 -0.01
C SER A 86 -0.42 15.69 -1.39
N GLY A 87 -1.71 15.38 -1.41
CA GLY A 87 -2.47 15.28 -2.65
C GLY A 87 -2.36 13.94 -3.39
N VAL A 88 -1.52 13.02 -2.92
CA VAL A 88 -1.40 11.70 -3.52
C VAL A 88 -2.61 10.84 -3.11
N PRO A 89 -3.35 10.27 -4.07
CA PRO A 89 -4.47 9.40 -3.72
C PRO A 89 -3.99 8.06 -3.14
N ALA A 90 -4.79 7.51 -2.24
CA ALA A 90 -4.51 6.22 -1.62
C ALA A 90 -5.77 5.37 -1.61
N VAL A 91 -5.60 4.06 -1.83
CA VAL A 91 -6.69 3.08 -1.82
C VAL A 91 -6.31 1.95 -0.87
N ASP A 92 -7.18 1.66 0.09
CA ASP A 92 -7.04 0.48 0.95
C ASP A 92 -8.02 -0.59 0.48
N CYS A 93 -7.48 -1.70 0.00
CA CYS A 93 -8.25 -2.84 -0.47
C CYS A 93 -8.45 -3.90 0.62
N SER A 94 -7.98 -3.65 1.82
CA SER A 94 -8.10 -4.58 2.94
C SER A 94 -9.54 -4.68 3.43
N THR A 95 -9.95 -5.85 3.90
CA THR A 95 -11.25 -6.03 4.55
C THR A 95 -11.05 -5.83 6.04
N ILE A 96 -11.50 -4.68 6.56
CA ILE A 96 -11.30 -4.29 7.96
C ILE A 96 -12.61 -3.74 8.55
N ASP A 97 -12.61 -3.60 9.89
CA ASP A 97 -13.76 -3.04 10.60
C ASP A 97 -13.93 -1.54 10.29
N PRO A 98 -15.16 -1.02 10.38
CA PRO A 98 -15.41 0.39 10.07
C PRO A 98 -14.65 1.38 10.95
N GLN A 99 -14.38 1.04 12.20
CA GLN A 99 -13.65 1.95 13.10
C GLN A 99 -12.22 2.15 12.65
N THR A 100 -11.53 1.06 12.28
CA THR A 100 -10.16 1.17 11.76
C THR A 100 -10.14 1.98 10.46
N ALA A 101 -11.07 1.72 9.56
CA ALA A 101 -11.17 2.47 8.31
C ALA A 101 -11.35 3.97 8.56
N ARG A 102 -12.24 4.34 9.50
CA ARG A 102 -12.46 5.74 9.85
C ARG A 102 -11.23 6.39 10.48
N ASP A 103 -10.56 5.69 11.39
CA ASP A 103 -9.38 6.24 12.07
C ASP A 103 -8.25 6.52 11.10
N VAL A 104 -8.00 5.58 10.18
CA VAL A 104 -6.95 5.75 9.18
C VAL A 104 -7.32 6.84 8.19
N ALA A 105 -8.56 6.89 7.73
CA ALA A 105 -9.03 7.92 6.81
C ALA A 105 -8.94 9.32 7.44
N ALA A 106 -9.26 9.45 8.73
CA ALA A 106 -9.15 10.72 9.44
C ALA A 106 -7.69 11.18 9.54
N ALA A 107 -6.77 10.27 9.83
CA ALA A 107 -5.35 10.58 9.89
C ALA A 107 -4.82 10.96 8.49
N ALA A 108 -5.24 10.26 7.45
CA ALA A 108 -4.86 10.56 6.07
C ALA A 108 -5.34 11.97 5.67
N ALA A 109 -6.57 12.33 6.02
CA ALA A 109 -7.11 13.65 5.72
C ALA A 109 -6.29 14.76 6.35
N LYS A 110 -5.76 14.56 7.56
CA LYS A 110 -4.89 15.54 8.23
C LYS A 110 -3.57 15.75 7.48
N HIS A 111 -3.14 14.77 6.70
CA HIS A 111 -1.94 14.87 5.87
C HIS A 111 -2.24 15.33 4.45
N GLY A 112 -3.48 15.70 4.16
CA GLY A 112 -3.87 16.13 2.81
C GLY A 112 -3.97 14.96 1.82
N VAL A 113 -4.24 13.77 2.31
CA VAL A 113 -4.34 12.56 1.50
C VAL A 113 -5.80 12.16 1.31
N ALA A 114 -6.22 12.01 0.05
CA ALA A 114 -7.54 11.48 -0.27
C ALA A 114 -7.47 9.95 -0.25
N MET A 115 -8.19 9.35 0.67
CA MET A 115 -8.18 7.89 0.85
C MET A 115 -9.53 7.29 0.52
N ALA A 116 -9.54 6.23 -0.27
CA ALA A 116 -10.73 5.48 -0.61
C ALA A 116 -10.63 4.05 -0.08
N ASP A 117 -11.77 3.48 0.29
CA ASP A 117 -11.90 2.07 0.60
C ASP A 117 -12.37 1.32 -0.64
N ALA A 118 -11.70 0.23 -0.97
CA ALA A 118 -12.11 -0.65 -2.06
C ALA A 118 -11.95 -2.10 -1.60
N PRO A 119 -12.72 -2.56 -0.60
CA PRO A 119 -12.54 -3.90 -0.08
C PRO A 119 -12.78 -4.96 -1.13
N VAL A 120 -11.92 -5.97 -1.14
CA VAL A 120 -12.01 -7.10 -2.05
C VAL A 120 -12.60 -8.28 -1.30
N SER A 121 -13.75 -8.76 -1.78
CA SER A 121 -14.36 -9.96 -1.21
C SER A 121 -13.94 -11.16 -2.04
N GLY A 122 -13.49 -12.20 -1.32
CA GLY A 122 -12.92 -13.27 -2.06
C GLY A 122 -13.22 -14.64 -1.73
#